data_5df6da2b08f4d76f3e04d5fbd07e778a
#
_entry.id   5df6da2b08f4d76f3e04d5fbd07e778a
#
_cell.length_a   1.000
_cell.length_b   1.000
_cell.length_c   1.000
_cell.angle_alpha   90.00
_cell.angle_beta   90.00
_cell.angle_gamma   90.00
#
_symmetry.space_group_name_H-M   'P 1'
#
loop_
_entity.id
_entity.type
_entity.pdbx_description
1 polymer ?
#
loop_
_entity_poly.entity_id
_entity_poly.type
_entity_poly.pdbx_seq_one_letter_code
_entity_poly.pdbx_strand_id
1 'polypeptide(L)'
;MASLETRRLGRTEMKPTALGLGGGHLGYPGQSDENAVNTIRGAIESGINFVDTSPFYGVSERRFGLALVGGWRDQVYLQTKVGSHPRYLRDFSKKATTWSLENSFKKLQTDYVDSVLIHGPRYDIEAPLDTCLEVLVDWKSKGRIGHIGIGVRQPEYHRRAIETGEIDIVLSYLDYTLLDQSLASATIP
;
A
#
# COMPACT_ATOMS: atom_id res chain seq x y z
N MET A 1 19.76 18.74 8.82
CA MET A 1 19.60 17.29 9.02
C MET A 1 20.13 16.57 7.78
N ALA A 2 20.76 15.38 7.93
CA ALA A 2 21.14 14.58 6.77
C ALA A 2 19.85 14.19 6.01
N SER A 3 19.86 14.33 4.68
CA SER A 3 18.72 13.89 3.85
C SER A 3 18.62 12.36 3.89
N LEU A 4 17.40 11.83 3.98
CA LEU A 4 17.17 10.40 3.83
C LEU A 4 17.55 9.95 2.41
N GLU A 5 18.23 8.81 2.32
CA GLU A 5 18.54 8.21 1.03
C GLU A 5 17.25 7.85 0.28
N THR A 6 17.22 8.18 -1.02
CA THR A 6 16.12 7.76 -1.91
C THR A 6 16.61 6.71 -2.89
N ARG A 7 15.75 5.77 -3.24
CA ARG A 7 16.05 4.72 -4.22
C ARG A 7 14.91 4.60 -5.23
N ARG A 8 15.25 4.36 -6.48
CA ARG A 8 14.23 4.04 -7.48
C ARG A 8 13.53 2.72 -7.12
N LEU A 9 12.20 2.74 -7.09
CA LEU A 9 11.41 1.55 -6.79
C LEU A 9 11.19 0.72 -8.07
N GLY A 10 12.09 -0.22 -8.30
CA GLY A 10 12.03 -1.15 -9.42
C GLY A 10 11.86 -0.44 -10.77
N ARG A 11 10.85 -0.84 -11.54
CA ARG A 11 10.51 -0.29 -12.87
C ARG A 11 9.64 0.98 -12.81
N THR A 12 9.23 1.40 -11.63
CA THR A 12 8.43 2.63 -11.45
C THR A 12 9.29 3.88 -11.57
N GLU A 13 8.65 5.04 -11.75
CA GLU A 13 9.34 6.34 -11.70
C GLU A 13 9.45 6.88 -10.27
N MET A 14 8.87 6.20 -9.29
CA MET A 14 8.92 6.61 -7.89
C MET A 14 10.35 6.49 -7.33
N LYS A 15 10.72 7.46 -6.51
CA LYS A 15 11.98 7.50 -5.77
C LYS A 15 11.70 7.63 -4.26
N PRO A 16 11.12 6.61 -3.63
CA PRO A 16 10.85 6.65 -2.20
C PRO A 16 12.12 6.74 -1.39
N THR A 17 12.01 7.34 -0.21
CA THR A 17 13.04 7.23 0.81
C THR A 17 13.20 5.77 1.26
N ALA A 18 14.42 5.38 1.61
CA ALA A 18 14.73 4.03 2.10
C ALA A 18 13.96 3.66 3.38
N LEU A 19 13.54 4.69 4.12
CA LEU A 19 12.64 4.57 5.27
C LEU A 19 11.27 5.13 4.89
N GLY A 20 10.21 4.32 5.01
CA GLY A 20 8.81 4.72 4.82
C GLY A 20 8.03 4.75 6.12
N LEU A 21 6.87 5.41 6.12
CA LEU A 21 5.94 5.43 7.25
C LEU A 21 4.80 4.44 7.03
N GLY A 22 4.73 3.38 7.86
CA GLY A 22 3.62 2.43 7.89
C GLY A 22 2.46 2.89 8.77
N GLY A 23 1.25 2.80 8.26
CA GLY A 23 0.02 3.24 8.91
C GLY A 23 -0.62 2.24 9.88
N GLY A 24 -0.06 1.04 10.05
CA GLY A 24 -0.69 -0.02 10.85
C GLY A 24 -1.03 0.41 12.27
N HIS A 25 -0.07 1.00 12.98
CA HIS A 25 -0.27 1.49 14.35
C HIS A 25 -1.04 2.82 14.41
N LEU A 26 -1.02 3.61 13.34
CA LEU A 26 -1.73 4.88 13.28
C LEU A 26 -3.27 4.72 13.25
N GLY A 27 -3.78 3.52 12.99
CA GLY A 27 -5.21 3.22 12.97
C GLY A 27 -5.81 2.76 14.31
N TYR A 28 -5.02 2.55 15.34
CA TYR A 28 -5.49 1.98 16.61
C TYR A 28 -6.27 3.00 17.47
N PRO A 29 -7.26 2.51 18.26
CA PRO A 29 -8.15 3.38 19.04
C PRO A 29 -7.45 4.16 20.16
N GLY A 30 -6.30 3.67 20.65
CA GLY A 30 -5.55 4.32 21.75
C GLY A 30 -4.82 5.61 21.36
N GLN A 31 -4.88 6.03 20.09
CA GLN A 31 -4.26 7.25 19.60
C GLN A 31 -5.33 8.24 19.12
N SER A 32 -5.15 9.54 19.45
CA SER A 32 -6.03 10.59 18.93
C SER A 32 -5.74 10.89 17.47
N ASP A 33 -6.71 11.50 16.77
CA ASP A 33 -6.51 11.96 15.39
C ASP A 33 -5.41 13.03 15.32
N GLU A 34 -5.38 13.95 16.27
CA GLU A 34 -4.37 14.99 16.36
C GLU A 34 -2.95 14.41 16.47
N ASN A 35 -2.74 13.45 17.38
CA ASN A 35 -1.44 12.79 17.54
C ASN A 35 -1.04 12.04 16.25
N ALA A 36 -1.98 11.36 15.60
CA ALA A 36 -1.70 10.65 14.35
C ALA A 36 -1.34 11.62 13.22
N VAL A 37 -2.08 12.71 13.07
CA VAL A 37 -1.79 13.77 12.08
C VAL A 37 -0.43 14.39 12.32
N ASN A 38 -0.11 14.73 13.57
CA ASN A 38 1.19 15.28 13.94
C ASN A 38 2.33 14.30 13.68
N THR A 39 2.13 13.01 13.94
CA THR A 39 3.11 11.95 13.63
C THR A 39 3.34 11.84 12.12
N ILE A 40 2.28 11.83 11.31
CA ILE A 40 2.39 11.74 9.85
C ILE A 40 3.12 12.97 9.29
N ARG A 41 2.72 14.16 9.67
CA ARG A 41 3.35 15.41 9.21
C ARG A 41 4.79 15.53 9.67
N GLY A 42 5.08 15.22 10.93
CA GLY A 42 6.46 15.22 11.44
C GLY A 42 7.38 14.22 10.73
N ALA A 43 6.85 13.07 10.30
CA ALA A 43 7.60 12.12 9.48
C ALA A 43 7.92 12.72 8.09
N ILE A 44 6.97 13.38 7.46
CA ILE A 44 7.16 14.04 6.16
C ILE A 44 8.14 15.20 6.29
N GLU A 45 8.03 16.04 7.31
CA GLU A 45 8.99 17.12 7.63
C GLU A 45 10.39 16.60 7.87
N SER A 46 10.51 15.38 8.38
CA SER A 46 11.80 14.69 8.58
C SER A 46 12.36 14.09 7.28
N GLY A 47 11.67 14.27 6.15
CA GLY A 47 12.08 13.86 4.82
C GLY A 47 11.54 12.52 4.34
N ILE A 48 10.67 11.84 5.08
CA ILE A 48 9.98 10.62 4.60
C ILE A 48 9.00 11.01 3.51
N ASN A 49 9.12 10.37 2.35
CA ASN A 49 8.25 10.62 1.20
C ASN A 49 7.45 9.37 0.74
N PHE A 50 7.44 8.28 1.51
CA PHE A 50 6.66 7.08 1.21
C PHE A 50 5.80 6.71 2.41
N VAL A 51 4.48 6.64 2.21
CA VAL A 51 3.51 6.32 3.25
C VAL A 51 2.61 5.17 2.81
N ASP A 52 2.44 4.19 3.70
CA ASP A 52 1.67 2.98 3.47
C ASP A 52 0.51 2.86 4.45
N THR A 53 -0.68 2.62 3.96
CA THR A 53 -1.87 2.37 4.78
C THR A 53 -2.70 1.19 4.23
N SER A 54 -3.84 0.93 4.85
CA SER A 54 -4.77 -0.13 4.43
C SER A 54 -6.14 0.09 5.07
N PRO A 55 -7.23 -0.29 4.40
CA PRO A 55 -8.56 -0.35 5.02
C PRO A 55 -8.65 -1.31 6.21
N PHE A 56 -7.70 -2.25 6.34
CA PHE A 56 -7.59 -3.16 7.49
C PHE A 56 -7.00 -2.49 8.74
N TYR A 57 -6.36 -1.34 8.60
CA TYR A 57 -5.67 -0.67 9.70
C TYR A 57 -6.58 0.31 10.46
N GLY A 58 -7.78 -0.13 10.83
CA GLY A 58 -8.75 0.65 11.59
C GLY A 58 -9.09 1.99 10.93
N VAL A 59 -8.77 3.10 11.59
CA VAL A 59 -9.04 4.46 11.08
C VAL A 59 -7.85 5.10 10.35
N SER A 60 -6.81 4.32 10.04
CA SER A 60 -5.55 4.81 9.47
C SER A 60 -5.76 5.62 8.18
N GLU A 61 -6.52 5.10 7.20
CA GLU A 61 -6.80 5.83 5.95
C GLU A 61 -7.42 7.21 6.19
N ARG A 62 -8.36 7.31 7.13
CA ARG A 62 -8.97 8.59 7.50
C ARG A 62 -7.95 9.56 8.12
N ARG A 63 -7.04 9.07 8.96
CA ARG A 63 -5.97 9.87 9.57
C ARG A 63 -4.96 10.35 8.55
N PHE A 64 -4.59 9.51 7.58
CA PHE A 64 -3.79 9.98 6.44
C PHE A 64 -4.55 11.04 5.62
N GLY A 65 -5.85 10.84 5.34
CA GLY A 65 -6.66 11.85 4.67
C GLY A 65 -6.64 13.20 5.39
N LEU A 66 -6.77 13.21 6.72
CA LEU A 66 -6.68 14.44 7.53
C LEU A 66 -5.27 15.06 7.52
N ALA A 67 -4.23 14.24 7.49
CA ALA A 67 -2.85 14.71 7.52
C ALA A 67 -2.39 15.29 6.19
N LEU A 68 -2.87 14.74 5.07
CA LEU A 68 -2.37 15.04 3.74
C LEU A 68 -3.08 16.19 3.03
N VAL A 69 -4.11 16.81 3.62
CA VAL A 69 -4.73 18.03 3.06
C VAL A 69 -3.78 19.23 3.12
N GLY A 70 -4.02 20.22 2.24
CA GLY A 70 -3.27 21.49 2.28
C GLY A 70 -1.86 21.40 1.70
N GLY A 71 -1.67 20.58 0.63
CA GLY A 71 -0.41 20.46 -0.09
C GLY A 71 0.55 19.37 0.44
N TRP A 72 0.18 18.70 1.54
CA TRP A 72 0.99 17.58 2.05
C TRP A 72 0.93 16.34 1.16
N ARG A 73 -0.19 16.14 0.45
CA ARG A 73 -0.36 15.02 -0.49
C ARG A 73 0.71 14.98 -1.57
N ASP A 74 1.12 16.14 -2.06
CA ASP A 74 2.10 16.27 -3.16
C ASP A 74 3.55 15.98 -2.72
N GLN A 75 3.78 15.83 -1.42
CA GLN A 75 5.10 15.56 -0.86
C GLN A 75 5.39 14.08 -0.67
N VAL A 76 4.40 13.20 -0.90
CA VAL A 76 4.53 11.77 -0.61
C VAL A 76 4.00 10.89 -1.74
N TYR A 77 4.59 9.73 -1.85
CA TYR A 77 4.00 8.57 -2.52
C TYR A 77 3.06 7.88 -1.54
N LEU A 78 1.79 7.84 -1.86
CA LEU A 78 0.73 7.26 -1.02
C LEU A 78 0.34 5.87 -1.52
N GLN A 79 0.48 4.88 -0.66
CA GLN A 79 0.10 3.49 -0.91
C GLN A 79 -1.07 3.07 -0.03
N THR A 80 -2.06 2.39 -0.62
CA THR A 80 -3.12 1.69 0.13
C THR A 80 -3.31 0.26 -0.39
N LYS A 81 -4.31 -0.44 0.10
CA LYS A 81 -4.50 -1.87 -0.19
C LYS A 81 -5.97 -2.21 -0.45
N VAL A 82 -6.22 -3.35 -1.12
CA VAL A 82 -7.54 -3.92 -1.36
C VAL A 82 -7.60 -5.38 -0.93
N GLY A 83 -8.82 -5.96 -0.80
CA GLY A 83 -9.02 -7.35 -0.38
C GLY A 83 -9.01 -7.57 1.13
N SER A 84 -8.76 -6.54 1.93
CA SER A 84 -8.65 -6.62 3.39
C SER A 84 -9.60 -5.70 4.17
N HIS A 85 -10.57 -5.07 3.50
CA HIS A 85 -11.56 -4.23 4.18
C HIS A 85 -12.44 -5.09 5.11
N PRO A 86 -12.67 -4.67 6.38
CA PRO A 86 -13.45 -5.48 7.34
C PRO A 86 -14.86 -5.89 6.86
N ARG A 87 -15.51 -5.05 6.05
CA ARG A 87 -16.82 -5.35 5.44
C ARG A 87 -16.77 -6.47 4.40
N TYR A 88 -15.65 -6.60 3.70
CA TYR A 88 -15.41 -7.53 2.60
C TYR A 88 -14.07 -8.25 2.79
N LEU A 89 -13.85 -8.77 4.00
CA LEU A 89 -12.59 -9.38 4.37
C LEU A 89 -12.29 -10.62 3.51
N ARG A 90 -11.18 -10.56 2.78
CA ARG A 90 -10.76 -11.60 1.81
C ARG A 90 -11.75 -11.84 0.67
N ASP A 91 -12.55 -10.86 0.38
CA ASP A 91 -13.38 -10.85 -0.82
C ASP A 91 -12.65 -10.04 -1.90
N PHE A 92 -12.13 -10.75 -2.90
CA PHE A 92 -11.39 -10.19 -4.03
C PHE A 92 -12.28 -10.02 -5.28
N SER A 93 -13.59 -10.19 -5.15
CA SER A 93 -14.53 -9.98 -6.25
C SER A 93 -14.45 -8.54 -6.79
N LYS A 94 -14.78 -8.36 -8.06
CA LYS A 94 -14.84 -7.02 -8.70
C LYS A 94 -15.66 -6.02 -7.88
N LYS A 95 -16.82 -6.47 -7.36
CA LYS A 95 -17.70 -5.64 -6.52
C LYS A 95 -17.02 -5.19 -5.22
N ALA A 96 -16.40 -6.10 -4.50
CA ALA A 96 -15.74 -5.81 -3.23
C ALA A 96 -14.51 -4.93 -3.44
N THR A 97 -13.73 -5.18 -4.49
CA THR A 97 -12.55 -4.41 -4.85
C THR A 97 -12.91 -2.97 -5.23
N THR A 98 -13.88 -2.78 -6.13
CA THR A 98 -14.36 -1.45 -6.53
C THR A 98 -14.87 -0.66 -5.33
N TRP A 99 -15.74 -1.28 -4.52
CA TRP A 99 -16.25 -0.63 -3.32
C TRP A 99 -15.14 -0.25 -2.33
N SER A 100 -14.15 -1.13 -2.14
CA SER A 100 -13.00 -0.86 -1.25
C SER A 100 -12.19 0.34 -1.72
N LEU A 101 -11.89 0.44 -3.02
CA LEU A 101 -11.18 1.58 -3.61
C LEU A 101 -11.94 2.88 -3.43
N GLU A 102 -13.23 2.92 -3.78
CA GLU A 102 -14.08 4.11 -3.60
C GLU A 102 -14.11 4.58 -2.14
N ASN A 103 -14.23 3.63 -1.20
CA ASN A 103 -14.22 3.93 0.23
C ASN A 103 -12.85 4.42 0.70
N SER A 104 -11.75 3.83 0.22
CA SER A 104 -10.37 4.28 0.54
C SER A 104 -10.12 5.70 0.03
N PHE A 105 -10.49 6.00 -1.21
CA PHE A 105 -10.32 7.34 -1.80
C PHE A 105 -11.11 8.40 -1.03
N LYS A 106 -12.34 8.06 -0.60
CA LYS A 106 -13.14 8.94 0.25
C LYS A 106 -12.49 9.20 1.61
N LYS A 107 -11.93 8.17 2.25
CA LYS A 107 -11.26 8.31 3.55
C LYS A 107 -9.93 9.05 3.44
N LEU A 108 -9.17 8.78 2.39
CA LEU A 108 -7.89 9.42 2.09
C LEU A 108 -8.05 10.85 1.54
N GLN A 109 -9.28 11.26 1.20
CA GLN A 109 -9.59 12.59 0.65
C GLN A 109 -8.76 12.91 -0.61
N THR A 110 -8.62 11.93 -1.49
CA THR A 110 -7.85 12.03 -2.73
C THR A 110 -8.57 11.34 -3.87
N ASP A 111 -8.28 11.71 -5.08
CA ASP A 111 -8.75 11.07 -6.32
C ASP A 111 -7.67 10.26 -7.02
N TYR A 112 -6.46 10.23 -6.45
CA TYR A 112 -5.32 9.48 -6.96
C TYR A 112 -4.47 8.91 -5.82
N VAL A 113 -3.99 7.69 -5.98
CA VAL A 113 -2.96 7.07 -5.14
C VAL A 113 -1.80 6.55 -6.00
N ASP A 114 -0.59 6.64 -5.48
CA ASP A 114 0.61 6.24 -6.21
C ASP A 114 0.70 4.72 -6.36
N SER A 115 0.19 3.97 -5.39
CA SER A 115 0.12 2.51 -5.52
C SER A 115 -1.02 1.88 -4.72
N VAL A 116 -1.51 0.75 -5.23
CA VAL A 116 -2.47 -0.12 -4.53
C VAL A 116 -1.96 -1.54 -4.53
N LEU A 117 -1.95 -2.17 -3.34
CA LEU A 117 -1.55 -3.56 -3.20
C LEU A 117 -2.76 -4.49 -3.01
N ILE A 118 -2.74 -5.66 -3.64
CA ILE A 118 -3.59 -6.79 -3.29
C ILE A 118 -3.08 -7.33 -1.94
N HIS A 119 -3.92 -7.32 -0.91
CA HIS A 119 -3.50 -7.52 0.47
C HIS A 119 -3.90 -8.89 1.03
N GLY A 120 -2.90 -9.72 1.30
CA GLY A 120 -3.02 -10.94 2.09
C GLY A 120 -3.94 -12.02 1.51
N PRO A 121 -3.85 -12.38 0.22
CA PRO A 121 -4.42 -13.62 -0.24
C PRO A 121 -3.72 -14.76 0.53
N ARG A 122 -4.50 -15.54 1.33
CA ARG A 122 -3.90 -16.53 2.24
C ARG A 122 -3.90 -17.94 1.68
N TYR A 123 -4.94 -18.28 0.90
CA TYR A 123 -5.22 -19.66 0.52
C TYR A 123 -5.34 -19.84 -0.99
N ASP A 124 -5.55 -18.75 -1.71
CA ASP A 124 -5.75 -18.76 -3.15
C ASP A 124 -5.24 -17.44 -3.73
N ILE A 125 -4.28 -17.53 -4.64
CA ILE A 125 -3.73 -16.40 -5.35
C ILE A 125 -4.44 -16.15 -6.68
N GLU A 126 -5.06 -17.17 -7.29
CA GLU A 126 -5.63 -17.06 -8.62
C GLU A 126 -6.87 -16.15 -8.63
N ALA A 127 -7.80 -16.32 -7.68
CA ALA A 127 -8.98 -15.47 -7.60
C ALA A 127 -8.65 -13.96 -7.47
N PRO A 128 -7.70 -13.53 -6.61
CA PRO A 128 -7.20 -12.16 -6.62
C PRO A 128 -6.61 -11.70 -7.95
N LEU A 129 -5.86 -12.55 -8.64
CA LEU A 129 -5.24 -12.21 -9.92
C LEU A 129 -6.25 -12.18 -11.08
N ASP A 130 -7.31 -12.98 -11.02
CA ASP A 130 -8.35 -13.01 -12.04
C ASP A 130 -9.32 -11.82 -11.93
N THR A 131 -9.77 -11.49 -10.71
CA THR A 131 -10.89 -10.57 -10.54
C THR A 131 -10.48 -9.21 -9.95
N CYS A 132 -9.64 -9.23 -8.91
CA CYS A 132 -9.19 -8.01 -8.25
C CYS A 132 -8.20 -7.24 -9.14
N LEU A 133 -7.23 -7.95 -9.74
CA LEU A 133 -6.24 -7.33 -10.62
C LEU A 133 -6.88 -6.64 -11.83
N GLU A 134 -7.91 -7.23 -12.44
CA GLU A 134 -8.65 -6.61 -13.55
C GLU A 134 -9.21 -5.23 -13.17
N VAL A 135 -9.79 -5.10 -11.97
CA VAL A 135 -10.29 -3.81 -11.46
C VAL A 135 -9.15 -2.83 -11.26
N LEU A 136 -8.00 -3.27 -10.71
CA LEU A 136 -6.86 -2.40 -10.50
C LEU A 136 -6.27 -1.90 -11.83
N VAL A 137 -6.18 -2.76 -12.84
CA VAL A 137 -5.73 -2.39 -14.20
C VAL A 137 -6.66 -1.36 -14.83
N ASP A 138 -7.98 -1.53 -14.71
CA ASP A 138 -8.96 -0.56 -15.18
C ASP A 138 -8.80 0.80 -14.47
N TRP A 139 -8.61 0.82 -13.16
CA TRP A 139 -8.39 2.06 -12.41
C TRP A 139 -7.04 2.72 -12.73
N LYS A 140 -6.00 1.93 -13.00
CA LYS A 140 -4.69 2.41 -13.48
C LYS A 140 -4.83 3.07 -14.85
N SER A 141 -5.56 2.45 -15.78
CA SER A 141 -5.81 3.01 -17.12
C SER A 141 -6.57 4.34 -17.08
N LYS A 142 -7.41 4.55 -16.05
CA LYS A 142 -8.14 5.79 -15.78
C LYS A 142 -7.31 6.85 -15.04
N GLY A 143 -6.04 6.58 -14.76
CA GLY A 143 -5.14 7.48 -14.06
C GLY A 143 -5.49 7.69 -12.57
N ARG A 144 -6.28 6.76 -11.96
CA ARG A 144 -6.65 6.82 -10.56
C ARG A 144 -5.63 6.12 -9.65
N ILE A 145 -4.88 5.17 -10.20
CA ILE A 145 -3.82 4.41 -9.54
C ILE A 145 -2.57 4.51 -10.40
N GLY A 146 -1.42 4.80 -9.82
CA GLY A 146 -0.15 4.83 -10.53
C GLY A 146 0.42 3.43 -10.76
N HIS A 147 0.51 2.65 -9.71
CA HIS A 147 1.14 1.32 -9.72
C HIS A 147 0.32 0.29 -8.98
N ILE A 148 0.48 -0.97 -9.39
CA ILE A 148 -0.20 -2.12 -8.77
C ILE A 148 0.86 -3.00 -8.10
N GLY A 149 0.51 -3.54 -6.94
CA GLY A 149 1.40 -4.45 -6.23
C GLY A 149 0.67 -5.55 -5.47
N ILE A 150 1.46 -6.34 -4.77
CA ILE A 150 0.98 -7.40 -3.87
C ILE A 150 1.66 -7.28 -2.50
N GLY A 151 0.86 -7.42 -1.44
CA GLY A 151 1.34 -7.46 -0.04
C GLY A 151 1.01 -8.81 0.60
N VAL A 152 1.94 -9.73 0.55
CA VAL A 152 1.77 -11.11 1.04
C VAL A 152 3.13 -11.67 1.49
N ARG A 153 3.13 -12.70 2.35
CA ARG A 153 4.37 -13.32 2.83
C ARG A 153 4.84 -14.48 1.96
N GLN A 154 3.95 -15.18 1.31
CA GLN A 154 4.26 -16.39 0.55
C GLN A 154 5.08 -16.07 -0.72
N PRO A 155 6.33 -16.50 -0.83
CA PRO A 155 7.18 -16.21 -1.98
C PRO A 155 6.65 -16.77 -3.31
N GLU A 156 5.96 -17.91 -3.26
CA GLU A 156 5.28 -18.49 -4.42
C GLU A 156 4.20 -17.59 -4.99
N TYR A 157 3.51 -16.81 -4.13
CA TYR A 157 2.52 -15.82 -4.55
C TYR A 157 3.17 -14.59 -5.18
N HIS A 158 4.34 -14.18 -4.69
CA HIS A 158 5.11 -13.11 -5.33
C HIS A 158 5.43 -13.46 -6.78
N ARG A 159 6.02 -14.67 -7.00
CA ARG A 159 6.36 -15.13 -8.34
C ARG A 159 5.13 -15.18 -9.25
N ARG A 160 4.08 -15.83 -8.79
CA ARG A 160 2.84 -15.95 -9.58
C ARG A 160 2.22 -14.59 -9.93
N ALA A 161 2.26 -13.63 -9.01
CA ALA A 161 1.78 -12.28 -9.25
C ALA A 161 2.66 -11.53 -10.27
N ILE A 162 3.99 -11.62 -10.14
CA ILE A 162 4.95 -11.02 -11.08
C ILE A 162 4.76 -11.55 -12.50
N GLU A 163 4.50 -12.84 -12.67
CA GLU A 163 4.25 -13.49 -13.97
C GLU A 163 3.06 -12.90 -14.74
N THR A 164 2.14 -12.20 -14.09
CA THR A 164 1.05 -11.47 -14.78
C THR A 164 1.55 -10.30 -15.63
N GLY A 165 2.75 -9.78 -15.34
CA GLY A 165 3.30 -8.57 -15.98
C GLY A 165 2.75 -7.26 -15.42
N GLU A 166 1.68 -7.27 -14.62
CA GLU A 166 0.98 -6.09 -14.12
C GLU A 166 1.47 -5.62 -12.73
N ILE A 167 2.21 -6.46 -12.00
CA ILE A 167 2.70 -6.14 -10.66
C ILE A 167 4.00 -5.35 -10.72
N ASP A 168 3.98 -4.15 -10.18
CA ASP A 168 5.14 -3.24 -10.09
C ASP A 168 5.84 -3.32 -8.72
N ILE A 169 5.11 -3.69 -7.66
CA ILE A 169 5.56 -3.61 -6.27
C ILE A 169 5.23 -4.90 -5.53
N VAL A 170 6.21 -5.44 -4.82
CA VAL A 170 6.05 -6.55 -3.87
C VAL A 170 6.36 -6.02 -2.47
N LEU A 171 5.43 -6.23 -1.53
CA LEU A 171 5.61 -5.96 -0.12
C LEU A 171 5.60 -7.27 0.64
N SER A 172 6.74 -7.61 1.25
CA SER A 172 6.87 -8.74 2.15
C SER A 172 7.00 -8.29 3.60
N TYR A 173 6.68 -9.16 4.55
CA TYR A 173 6.67 -8.84 5.97
C TYR A 173 7.32 -9.97 6.79
N LEU A 174 8.40 -9.64 7.50
CA LEU A 174 9.18 -10.55 8.35
C LEU A 174 9.86 -11.73 7.62
N ASP A 175 10.10 -11.61 6.31
CA ASP A 175 10.71 -12.65 5.48
C ASP A 175 12.16 -12.31 5.09
N TYR A 176 12.68 -11.19 5.61
CA TYR A 176 14.09 -10.78 5.49
C TYR A 176 14.57 -10.21 6.83
N THR A 177 14.90 -11.09 7.74
CA THR A 177 15.32 -10.78 9.11
C THR A 177 16.60 -11.53 9.45
N LEU A 178 17.11 -11.38 10.65
CA LEU A 178 18.24 -12.18 11.14
C LEU A 178 17.89 -13.68 11.33
N LEU A 179 16.60 -14.01 11.45
CA LEU A 179 16.11 -15.37 11.68
C LEU A 179 15.50 -16.03 10.44
N ASP A 180 14.99 -15.23 9.51
CA ASP A 180 14.36 -15.71 8.28
C ASP A 180 14.82 -14.83 7.11
N GLN A 181 15.38 -15.45 6.09
CA GLN A 181 15.87 -14.80 4.87
C GLN A 181 15.26 -15.42 3.60
N SER A 182 14.08 -16.02 3.72
CA SER A 182 13.39 -16.68 2.61
C SER A 182 13.14 -15.74 1.41
N LEU A 183 12.93 -14.44 1.67
CA LEU A 183 12.78 -13.44 0.62
C LEU A 183 14.01 -13.35 -0.30
N ALA A 184 15.21 -13.46 0.26
CA ALA A 184 16.46 -13.36 -0.50
C ALA A 184 16.60 -14.44 -1.57
N SER A 185 16.13 -15.65 -1.28
CA SER A 185 16.27 -16.80 -2.20
C SER A 185 15.08 -16.95 -3.16
N ALA A 186 13.92 -16.42 -2.81
CA ALA A 186 12.67 -16.73 -3.52
C ALA A 186 12.07 -15.54 -4.29
N THR A 187 12.33 -14.30 -3.87
CA THR A 187 11.69 -13.11 -4.43
C THR A 187 12.66 -12.06 -4.97
N ILE A 188 13.83 -11.90 -4.36
CA ILE A 188 14.81 -10.87 -4.75
C ILE A 188 15.58 -11.21 -6.04
N PRO A 189 15.84 -12.46 -6.39
CA PRO A 189 16.59 -12.81 -7.61
C PRO A 189 15.97 -12.33 -8.90
#